data_5e972a4aa2931987768862d4df45db64
#
_entry.id   5e972a4aa2931987768862d4df45db64
#
_cell.length_a   1.000
_cell.length_b   1.000
_cell.length_c   1.000
_cell.angle_alpha   90.00
_cell.angle_beta   90.00
_cell.angle_gamma   90.00
#
_symmetry.space_group_name_H-M   'P 1'
#
loop_
_entity.id
_entity.type
_entity.pdbx_description
1 polymer ?
#
loop_
_entity_poly.entity_id
_entity_poly.type
_entity_poly.pdbx_seq_one_letter_code
_entity_poly.pdbx_strand_id
1 'polypeptide(L)'
;MVDKRKKQKDASDIKKEKEIQELKEKVKQQRKQHESSEQVQPVLNIGLVGHVDHGKTTLTEKLTGKWTDTHSEEIKRGITIRLGYADITFRRCPQCNEPECFTTSKTCPVHNVPTEFIRKISFVDAPGHESLMATMLSGAAIIDGALLLIASNESCPQPQTREHLMALEMSGLDKVIVVQNKIDLVNEERALKNFRQIKDFLKGTKYENSLIIPVSAQHNVNLDLLIKTIEEIIPTPKRVESEDPIMFIARSFDINKPGTAPENMKGGILGGAVMKGILKKNDRIEIRPGRIVEEANQIVAKPLFTTILSAMTGSTPVDELHPGGSVAVMTDLDPSVVNSDKLSGNVVGIPGKLPKIWYSFELECILLDRVVGAKEDLKVEPIKPNEILMLNVNSAATVGFVQSISKNRVKCKLKLPVCADSGSKVTISRRVGTRFRLIGYGMIKKE
;
A
#
# COMPACT_ATOMS: atom_id res chain seq x y z
N MET A 1 -61.93 14.92 40.58
CA MET A 1 -60.50 15.31 40.78
C MET A 1 -59.52 14.32 40.23
N VAL A 2 -59.84 13.08 40.05
CA VAL A 2 -58.93 12.02 39.52
C VAL A 2 -58.60 12.19 38.03
N ASP A 3 -59.54 12.67 37.24
CA ASP A 3 -59.44 12.76 35.76
C ASP A 3 -58.50 13.94 35.30
N LYS A 4 -58.36 15.00 36.07
CA LYS A 4 -57.46 16.10 35.76
C LYS A 4 -55.99 15.77 36.03
N ARG A 5 -55.68 14.86 36.99
CA ARG A 5 -54.31 14.42 37.29
C ARG A 5 -53.78 13.42 36.24
N LYS A 6 -54.64 12.58 35.64
CA LYS A 6 -54.24 11.70 34.56
C LYS A 6 -53.87 12.45 33.29
N LYS A 7 -54.71 13.45 32.87
CA LYS A 7 -54.41 14.30 31.69
C LYS A 7 -53.15 15.15 31.82
N GLN A 8 -52.79 15.60 33.07
CA GLN A 8 -51.54 16.33 33.28
C GLN A 8 -50.30 15.43 33.26
N LYS A 9 -50.39 14.16 33.66
CA LYS A 9 -49.31 13.20 33.56
C LYS A 9 -49.02 12.83 32.10
N ASP A 10 -50.06 12.56 31.31
CA ASP A 10 -49.92 12.24 29.89
C ASP A 10 -49.29 13.42 29.09
N ALA A 11 -49.63 14.67 29.43
CA ALA A 11 -49.07 15.84 28.76
C ALA A 11 -47.59 16.06 29.11
N SER A 12 -47.16 15.74 30.34
CA SER A 12 -45.72 15.85 30.75
C SER A 12 -44.86 14.78 30.13
N ASP A 13 -45.41 13.56 29.93
CA ASP A 13 -44.70 12.46 29.33
C ASP A 13 -44.54 12.65 27.80
N ILE A 14 -45.57 13.17 27.13
CA ILE A 14 -45.51 13.55 25.70
C ILE A 14 -44.51 14.70 25.48
N LYS A 15 -44.39 15.64 26.42
CA LYS A 15 -43.41 16.72 26.34
C LYS A 15 -41.95 16.19 26.49
N LYS A 16 -41.73 15.27 27.43
CA LYS A 16 -40.43 14.60 27.61
C LYS A 16 -40.02 13.75 26.42
N GLU A 17 -40.98 13.01 25.80
CA GLU A 17 -40.69 12.23 24.60
C GLU A 17 -40.30 13.12 23.41
N LYS A 18 -40.95 14.27 23.24
CA LYS A 18 -40.57 15.26 22.21
C LYS A 18 -39.18 15.83 22.45
N GLU A 19 -38.86 16.24 23.69
CA GLU A 19 -37.53 16.72 24.02
C GLU A 19 -36.42 15.68 23.80
N ILE A 20 -36.69 14.41 24.13
CA ILE A 20 -35.79 13.28 23.85
C ILE A 20 -35.62 13.07 22.35
N GLN A 21 -36.67 13.23 21.58
CA GLN A 21 -36.63 13.06 20.13
C GLN A 21 -35.85 14.20 19.44
N GLU A 22 -36.05 15.44 19.87
CA GLU A 22 -35.29 16.61 19.43
C GLU A 22 -33.80 16.50 19.80
N LEU A 23 -33.51 15.98 21.00
CA LEU A 23 -32.12 15.73 21.41
C LEU A 23 -31.45 14.66 20.56
N LYS A 24 -32.18 13.58 20.25
CA LYS A 24 -31.71 12.52 19.34
C LYS A 24 -31.45 13.04 17.92
N GLU A 25 -32.31 13.93 17.43
CA GLU A 25 -32.12 14.54 16.10
C GLU A 25 -30.95 15.52 16.09
N LYS A 26 -30.79 16.35 17.12
CA LYS A 26 -29.63 17.23 17.26
C LYS A 26 -28.30 16.45 17.35
N VAL A 27 -28.27 15.38 18.13
CA VAL A 27 -27.11 14.48 18.20
C VAL A 27 -26.84 13.80 16.85
N LYS A 28 -27.90 13.41 16.12
CA LYS A 28 -27.76 12.83 14.78
C LYS A 28 -27.31 13.84 13.73
N GLN A 29 -27.72 15.10 13.83
CA GLN A 29 -27.24 16.19 12.98
C GLN A 29 -25.81 16.58 13.31
N GLN A 30 -25.43 16.68 14.58
CA GLN A 30 -24.04 16.92 15.00
C GLN A 30 -23.13 15.78 14.57
N ARG A 31 -23.57 14.51 14.69
CA ARG A 31 -22.81 13.36 14.16
C ARG A 31 -22.64 13.43 12.64
N LYS A 32 -23.66 13.80 11.87
CA LYS A 32 -23.57 13.99 10.42
C LYS A 32 -22.65 15.15 10.04
N GLN A 33 -22.67 16.26 10.76
CA GLN A 33 -21.75 17.39 10.54
C GLN A 33 -20.31 17.05 10.91
N HIS A 34 -20.07 16.25 11.96
CA HIS A 34 -18.74 15.73 12.31
C HIS A 34 -18.24 14.69 11.28
N GLU A 35 -19.12 13.83 10.79
CA GLU A 35 -18.79 12.85 9.74
C GLU A 35 -18.51 13.51 8.38
N SER A 36 -19.12 14.65 8.07
CA SER A 36 -18.87 15.42 6.83
C SER A 36 -17.56 16.21 6.85
N SER A 37 -16.92 16.40 8.01
CA SER A 37 -15.62 17.07 8.15
C SER A 37 -14.44 16.10 8.22
N GLU A 38 -14.67 14.79 8.40
CA GLU A 38 -13.61 13.80 8.42
C GLU A 38 -13.14 13.53 6.98
N GLN A 39 -11.83 13.52 6.77
CA GLN A 39 -11.24 13.22 5.48
C GLN A 39 -11.62 11.81 5.02
N VAL A 40 -12.30 11.72 3.89
CA VAL A 40 -12.83 10.46 3.35
C VAL A 40 -11.70 9.61 2.75
N GLN A 41 -10.77 10.25 2.01
CA GLN A 41 -9.66 9.58 1.37
C GLN A 41 -8.44 9.48 2.30
N PRO A 42 -7.74 8.33 2.39
CA PRO A 42 -6.47 8.23 3.09
C PRO A 42 -5.42 9.16 2.49
N VAL A 43 -4.61 9.79 3.33
CA VAL A 43 -3.59 10.77 2.88
C VAL A 43 -2.25 10.15 2.54
N LEU A 44 -2.01 8.91 2.98
CA LEU A 44 -0.77 8.19 2.71
C LEU A 44 -0.97 6.68 2.77
N ASN A 45 0.00 5.96 2.18
CA ASN A 45 0.08 4.51 2.22
C ASN A 45 1.25 4.06 3.11
N ILE A 46 1.00 3.15 4.04
CA ILE A 46 2.03 2.52 4.87
C ILE A 46 2.15 1.05 4.48
N GLY A 47 3.32 0.65 4.00
CA GLY A 47 3.61 -0.74 3.67
C GLY A 47 3.88 -1.58 4.92
N LEU A 48 3.26 -2.77 5.00
CA LEU A 48 3.66 -3.77 5.98
C LEU A 48 4.55 -4.80 5.30
N VAL A 49 5.79 -4.88 5.78
CA VAL A 49 6.82 -5.74 5.22
C VAL A 49 7.48 -6.59 6.32
N GLY A 50 8.12 -7.68 5.93
CA GLY A 50 8.75 -8.61 6.87
C GLY A 50 8.55 -10.06 6.42
N HIS A 51 9.18 -10.97 7.15
CA HIS A 51 9.14 -12.40 6.85
C HIS A 51 7.71 -12.98 6.89
N VAL A 52 7.51 -14.14 6.28
CA VAL A 52 6.27 -14.92 6.42
C VAL A 52 6.05 -15.20 7.91
N ASP A 53 4.82 -15.23 8.35
CA ASP A 53 4.40 -15.49 9.73
C ASP A 53 4.87 -14.47 10.79
N HIS A 54 5.46 -13.33 10.41
CA HIS A 54 5.78 -12.26 11.37
C HIS A 54 4.56 -11.44 11.82
N GLY A 55 3.35 -11.73 11.28
CA GLY A 55 2.07 -11.18 11.74
C GLY A 55 1.65 -9.89 11.05
N LYS A 56 2.06 -9.67 9.79
CA LYS A 56 1.65 -8.51 8.98
C LYS A 56 0.13 -8.41 8.83
N THR A 57 -0.49 -9.46 8.29
CA THR A 57 -1.94 -9.51 8.07
C THR A 57 -2.73 -9.45 9.39
N THR A 58 -2.21 -10.10 10.46
CA THR A 58 -2.81 -10.01 11.81
C THR A 58 -2.76 -8.58 12.35
N LEU A 59 -1.63 -7.87 12.22
CA LEU A 59 -1.52 -6.48 12.64
C LEU A 59 -2.49 -5.58 11.85
N THR A 60 -2.59 -5.79 10.54
CA THR A 60 -3.55 -5.09 9.69
C THR A 60 -4.98 -5.32 10.18
N GLU A 61 -5.37 -6.57 10.42
CA GLU A 61 -6.70 -6.91 10.91
C GLU A 61 -7.00 -6.24 12.26
N LYS A 62 -6.07 -6.31 13.21
CA LYS A 62 -6.28 -5.74 14.56
C LYS A 62 -6.41 -4.22 14.54
N LEU A 63 -5.67 -3.54 13.68
CA LEU A 63 -5.77 -2.08 13.54
C LEU A 63 -7.01 -1.67 12.74
N THR A 64 -7.34 -2.37 11.66
CA THR A 64 -8.36 -1.94 10.69
C THR A 64 -9.70 -2.65 10.82
N GLY A 65 -9.74 -3.78 11.53
CA GLY A 65 -10.90 -4.68 11.56
C GLY A 65 -11.13 -5.44 10.25
N LYS A 66 -10.18 -5.39 9.30
CA LYS A 66 -10.31 -6.00 7.97
C LYS A 66 -9.19 -7.02 7.73
N TRP A 67 -9.57 -8.25 7.41
CA TRP A 67 -8.64 -9.28 6.93
C TRP A 67 -8.30 -9.03 5.47
N THR A 68 -7.02 -8.93 5.12
CA THR A 68 -6.54 -8.57 3.77
C THR A 68 -6.40 -9.76 2.83
N ASP A 69 -6.14 -10.97 3.35
CA ASP A 69 -6.02 -12.20 2.56
C ASP A 69 -7.41 -12.75 2.20
N THR A 70 -7.97 -12.25 1.12
CA THR A 70 -9.35 -12.59 0.68
C THR A 70 -9.40 -13.53 -0.52
N HIS A 71 -8.28 -13.74 -1.20
CA HIS A 71 -8.21 -14.60 -2.37
C HIS A 71 -8.19 -16.08 -1.97
N SER A 72 -8.90 -16.93 -2.72
CA SER A 72 -9.03 -18.36 -2.39
C SER A 72 -7.69 -19.11 -2.29
N GLU A 73 -6.67 -18.72 -3.06
CA GLU A 73 -5.33 -19.28 -2.97
C GLU A 73 -4.55 -18.79 -1.75
N GLU A 74 -4.75 -17.55 -1.32
CA GLU A 74 -4.16 -16.97 -0.11
C GLU A 74 -4.69 -17.72 1.11
N ILE A 75 -6.00 -17.91 1.18
CA ILE A 75 -6.67 -18.66 2.26
C ILE A 75 -6.19 -20.13 2.32
N LYS A 76 -6.06 -20.79 1.15
CA LYS A 76 -5.60 -22.19 1.08
C LYS A 76 -4.15 -22.38 1.49
N ARG A 77 -3.28 -21.39 1.16
CA ARG A 77 -1.83 -21.49 1.42
C ARG A 77 -1.41 -20.81 2.72
N GLY A 78 -2.29 -20.01 3.34
CA GLY A 78 -1.99 -19.23 4.54
C GLY A 78 -0.93 -18.13 4.32
N ILE A 79 -0.79 -17.63 3.09
CA ILE A 79 0.20 -16.60 2.73
C ILE A 79 -0.44 -15.53 1.86
N THR A 80 -0.06 -14.28 2.06
CA THR A 80 -0.41 -13.15 1.18
C THR A 80 0.30 -13.32 -0.17
N ILE A 81 -0.44 -13.30 -1.26
CA ILE A 81 0.09 -13.44 -2.63
C ILE A 81 0.05 -12.09 -3.36
N ARG A 82 -1.02 -11.34 -3.17
CA ARG A 82 -1.28 -10.04 -3.79
C ARG A 82 -1.17 -8.92 -2.76
N LEU A 83 -1.03 -7.68 -3.21
CA LEU A 83 -1.10 -6.53 -2.32
C LEU A 83 -2.51 -6.42 -1.73
N GLY A 84 -2.60 -6.51 -0.41
CA GLY A 84 -3.81 -6.27 0.35
C GLY A 84 -3.93 -4.79 0.74
N TYR A 85 -5.15 -4.25 0.79
CA TYR A 85 -5.39 -2.85 1.16
C TYR A 85 -6.41 -2.75 2.26
N ALA A 86 -6.10 -1.98 3.29
CA ALA A 86 -7.00 -1.71 4.39
C ALA A 86 -6.84 -0.28 4.91
N ASP A 87 -7.93 0.48 4.88
CA ASP A 87 -7.96 1.85 5.36
C ASP A 87 -8.28 1.89 6.85
N ILE A 88 -7.67 2.83 7.55
CA ILE A 88 -7.91 3.08 8.97
C ILE A 88 -7.88 4.58 9.27
N THR A 89 -8.70 4.99 10.23
CA THR A 89 -8.71 6.34 10.79
C THR A 89 -8.03 6.33 12.15
N PHE A 90 -6.96 7.10 12.30
CA PHE A 90 -6.35 7.34 13.58
C PHE A 90 -7.07 8.48 14.31
N ARG A 91 -7.25 8.28 15.61
CA ARG A 91 -8.04 9.15 16.48
C ARG A 91 -7.33 9.35 17.81
N ARG A 92 -7.73 10.39 18.53
CA ARG A 92 -7.20 10.72 19.86
C ARG A 92 -8.34 10.91 20.85
N CYS A 93 -8.22 10.28 22.01
CA CYS A 93 -9.09 10.59 23.14
C CYS A 93 -8.63 11.90 23.80
N PRO A 94 -9.51 12.89 24.00
CA PRO A 94 -9.13 14.16 24.64
C PRO A 94 -8.85 14.05 26.15
N GLN A 95 -9.20 12.93 26.77
CA GLN A 95 -9.09 12.73 28.22
C GLN A 95 -8.02 11.73 28.65
N CYS A 96 -7.56 10.84 27.74
CA CYS A 96 -6.47 9.92 28.06
C CYS A 96 -5.12 10.62 27.97
N ASN A 97 -4.16 10.13 28.77
CA ASN A 97 -2.76 10.51 28.63
C ASN A 97 -2.10 9.81 27.42
N GLU A 98 -0.93 10.28 27.02
CA GLU A 98 -0.12 9.59 26.01
C GLU A 98 0.64 8.41 26.64
N PRO A 99 0.77 7.26 25.93
CA PRO A 99 0.31 6.99 24.56
C PRO A 99 -1.15 6.50 24.46
N GLU A 100 -1.83 6.20 25.55
CA GLU A 100 -3.15 5.53 25.60
C GLU A 100 -4.27 6.37 24.95
N CYS A 101 -4.00 7.67 24.70
CA CYS A 101 -4.95 8.53 23.99
C CYS A 101 -5.09 8.17 22.50
N PHE A 102 -4.10 7.50 21.88
CA PHE A 102 -4.13 7.13 20.47
C PHE A 102 -4.95 5.86 20.26
N THR A 103 -5.91 5.92 19.34
CA THR A 103 -6.87 4.84 19.12
C THR A 103 -7.38 4.83 17.68
N THR A 104 -8.03 3.75 17.29
CA THR A 104 -8.79 3.64 16.03
C THR A 104 -10.30 3.70 16.27
N SER A 105 -10.74 3.68 17.53
CA SER A 105 -12.14 3.64 17.93
C SER A 105 -12.78 5.02 17.90
N LYS A 106 -14.01 5.14 17.40
CA LYS A 106 -14.81 6.40 17.41
C LYS A 106 -15.19 6.85 18.82
N THR A 107 -15.21 5.91 19.78
CA THR A 107 -15.50 6.18 21.20
C THR A 107 -14.38 5.60 22.04
N CYS A 108 -13.86 6.38 22.98
CA CYS A 108 -12.83 5.92 23.89
C CYS A 108 -13.38 4.80 24.80
N PRO A 109 -12.72 3.63 24.87
CA PRO A 109 -13.21 2.53 25.69
C PRO A 109 -13.08 2.80 27.20
N VAL A 110 -12.20 3.71 27.61
CA VAL A 110 -11.96 4.07 29.02
C VAL A 110 -12.94 5.15 29.50
N HIS A 111 -13.02 6.26 28.76
CA HIS A 111 -13.79 7.43 29.17
C HIS A 111 -15.20 7.49 28.56
N ASN A 112 -15.51 6.58 27.61
CA ASN A 112 -16.78 6.55 26.88
C ASN A 112 -17.17 7.89 26.21
N VAL A 113 -16.16 8.67 25.80
CA VAL A 113 -16.32 9.95 25.09
C VAL A 113 -15.95 9.79 23.61
N PRO A 114 -16.53 10.64 22.73
CA PRO A 114 -16.12 10.68 21.32
C PRO A 114 -14.62 10.98 21.20
N THR A 115 -13.95 10.33 20.28
CA THR A 115 -12.54 10.56 19.96
C THR A 115 -12.40 11.55 18.82
N GLU A 116 -11.35 12.37 18.85
CA GLU A 116 -11.04 13.35 17.82
C GLU A 116 -10.36 12.68 16.63
N PHE A 117 -10.71 13.14 15.42
CA PHE A 117 -10.06 12.69 14.18
C PHE A 117 -8.63 13.25 14.11
N ILE A 118 -7.67 12.40 13.76
CA ILE A 118 -6.29 12.81 13.44
C ILE A 118 -6.11 12.78 11.92
N ARG A 119 -6.08 11.60 11.33
CA ARG A 119 -6.00 11.39 9.87
C ARG A 119 -6.43 9.99 9.49
N LYS A 120 -6.71 9.80 8.20
CA LYS A 120 -6.99 8.50 7.61
C LYS A 120 -5.79 8.05 6.79
N ILE A 121 -5.37 6.81 6.97
CA ILE A 121 -4.26 6.19 6.24
C ILE A 121 -4.69 4.87 5.60
N SER A 122 -3.92 4.39 4.63
CA SER A 122 -4.11 3.07 4.03
C SER A 122 -2.92 2.19 4.34
N PHE A 123 -3.16 1.00 4.88
CA PHE A 123 -2.14 -0.04 4.96
C PHE A 123 -2.09 -0.83 3.66
N VAL A 124 -0.87 -1.08 3.19
CA VAL A 124 -0.57 -1.93 2.05
C VAL A 124 0.14 -3.17 2.59
N ASP A 125 -0.59 -4.27 2.70
CA ASP A 125 -0.06 -5.56 3.16
C ASP A 125 0.71 -6.23 2.03
N ALA A 126 2.02 -6.30 2.15
CA ALA A 126 2.90 -6.85 1.15
C ALA A 126 3.18 -8.34 1.38
N PRO A 127 3.24 -9.16 0.31
CA PRO A 127 3.56 -10.58 0.45
C PRO A 127 4.95 -10.78 1.08
N GLY A 128 5.03 -11.68 2.06
CA GLY A 128 6.27 -12.00 2.76
C GLY A 128 7.12 -13.08 2.09
N HIS A 129 6.58 -13.82 1.12
CA HIS A 129 7.24 -14.94 0.51
C HIS A 129 8.25 -14.50 -0.55
N GLU A 130 9.45 -15.09 -0.55
CA GLU A 130 10.57 -14.71 -1.43
C GLU A 130 10.26 -14.81 -2.95
N SER A 131 9.34 -15.69 -3.37
CA SER A 131 8.93 -15.80 -4.77
C SER A 131 8.08 -14.60 -5.23
N LEU A 132 7.60 -13.78 -4.31
CA LEU A 132 6.72 -12.63 -4.57
C LEU A 132 7.43 -11.28 -4.39
N MET A 133 8.78 -11.29 -4.39
CA MET A 133 9.59 -10.08 -4.26
C MET A 133 9.27 -9.01 -5.32
N ALA A 134 8.97 -9.43 -6.57
CA ALA A 134 8.58 -8.50 -7.62
C ALA A 134 7.28 -7.76 -7.29
N THR A 135 6.30 -8.45 -6.68
CA THR A 135 5.04 -7.84 -6.21
C THR A 135 5.29 -6.85 -5.08
N MET A 136 6.18 -7.21 -4.14
CA MET A 136 6.58 -6.32 -3.04
C MET A 136 7.28 -5.06 -3.57
N LEU A 137 8.22 -5.20 -4.50
CA LEU A 137 8.91 -4.07 -5.12
C LEU A 137 7.96 -3.16 -5.92
N SER A 138 6.97 -3.74 -6.62
CA SER A 138 5.93 -2.97 -7.29
C SER A 138 5.05 -2.21 -6.29
N GLY A 139 4.74 -2.81 -5.14
CA GLY A 139 4.05 -2.17 -4.03
C GLY A 139 4.85 -1.03 -3.40
N ALA A 140 6.17 -1.17 -3.31
CA ALA A 140 7.05 -0.16 -2.73
C ALA A 140 6.98 1.20 -3.46
N ALA A 141 6.56 1.22 -4.72
CA ALA A 141 6.41 2.46 -5.50
C ALA A 141 5.22 3.33 -5.07
N ILE A 142 4.27 2.77 -4.32
CA ILE A 142 3.04 3.47 -3.92
C ILE A 142 2.96 3.72 -2.41
N ILE A 143 3.98 3.33 -1.62
CA ILE A 143 4.04 3.51 -0.17
C ILE A 143 4.87 4.73 0.21
N ASP A 144 4.50 5.39 1.29
CA ASP A 144 5.12 6.61 1.82
C ASP A 144 5.97 6.35 3.06
N GLY A 145 5.67 5.27 3.75
CA GLY A 145 6.38 4.77 4.92
C GLY A 145 6.19 3.28 5.07
N ALA A 146 6.96 2.62 5.92
CA ALA A 146 6.81 1.19 6.14
C ALA A 146 6.93 0.79 7.61
N LEU A 147 6.20 -0.28 7.96
CA LEU A 147 6.38 -1.05 9.18
C LEU A 147 7.11 -2.34 8.84
N LEU A 148 8.33 -2.50 9.36
CA LEU A 148 9.09 -3.74 9.23
C LEU A 148 8.79 -4.64 10.43
N LEU A 149 8.01 -5.70 10.20
CA LEU A 149 7.62 -6.63 11.26
C LEU A 149 8.66 -7.73 11.44
N ILE A 150 9.06 -7.93 12.70
CA ILE A 150 10.00 -8.96 13.12
C ILE A 150 9.39 -9.69 14.32
N ALA A 151 9.24 -11.02 14.22
CA ALA A 151 8.70 -11.81 15.30
C ALA A 151 9.76 -12.03 16.40
N SER A 152 9.40 -11.79 17.67
CA SER A 152 10.31 -11.89 18.82
C SER A 152 10.70 -13.33 19.18
N ASN A 153 9.88 -14.31 18.78
CA ASN A 153 10.14 -15.73 19.00
C ASN A 153 11.15 -16.34 17.98
N GLU A 154 11.56 -15.57 16.98
CA GLU A 154 12.52 -15.99 15.97
C GLU A 154 13.84 -15.23 16.09
N SER A 155 14.90 -15.73 15.44
CA SER A 155 16.15 -14.99 15.32
C SER A 155 16.05 -13.90 14.26
N CYS A 156 16.67 -12.76 14.49
CA CYS A 156 16.75 -11.67 13.53
C CYS A 156 18.19 -11.52 12.99
N PRO A 157 18.33 -11.30 11.68
CA PRO A 157 17.31 -11.26 10.63
C PRO A 157 16.98 -12.62 10.03
N GLN A 158 15.73 -12.79 9.58
CA GLN A 158 15.33 -13.86 8.66
C GLN A 158 15.69 -13.48 7.21
N PRO A 159 15.80 -14.45 6.26
CA PRO A 159 16.18 -14.16 4.89
C PRO A 159 15.31 -13.08 4.20
N GLN A 160 13.98 -13.20 4.28
CA GLN A 160 13.09 -12.21 3.67
C GLN A 160 13.11 -10.87 4.41
N THR A 161 13.41 -10.83 5.71
CA THR A 161 13.58 -9.57 6.45
C THR A 161 14.72 -8.74 5.85
N ARG A 162 15.85 -9.40 5.48
CA ARG A 162 16.97 -8.75 4.78
C ARG A 162 16.55 -8.23 3.41
N GLU A 163 15.86 -9.06 2.63
CA GLU A 163 15.40 -8.69 1.28
C GLU A 163 14.46 -7.50 1.32
N HIS A 164 13.50 -7.49 2.26
CA HIS A 164 12.54 -6.40 2.39
C HIS A 164 13.21 -5.09 2.84
N LEU A 165 14.12 -5.14 3.81
CA LEU A 165 14.87 -3.94 4.23
C LEU A 165 15.63 -3.31 3.08
N MET A 166 16.36 -4.13 2.31
CA MET A 166 17.11 -3.65 1.15
C MET A 166 16.20 -3.12 0.03
N ALA A 167 15.05 -3.75 -0.18
CA ALA A 167 14.07 -3.29 -1.16
C ALA A 167 13.49 -1.92 -0.78
N LEU A 168 13.21 -1.67 0.50
CA LEU A 168 12.79 -0.37 1.01
C LEU A 168 13.89 0.70 0.79
N GLU A 169 15.14 0.37 1.10
CA GLU A 169 16.26 1.26 0.90
C GLU A 169 16.45 1.61 -0.58
N MET A 170 16.40 0.60 -1.45
CA MET A 170 16.50 0.79 -2.89
C MET A 170 15.33 1.55 -3.49
N SER A 171 14.13 1.41 -2.93
CA SER A 171 12.96 2.22 -3.33
C SER A 171 13.09 3.69 -2.90
N GLY A 172 14.10 4.00 -2.06
CA GLY A 172 14.33 5.37 -1.57
C GLY A 172 13.42 5.75 -0.41
N LEU A 173 12.77 4.79 0.21
CA LEU A 173 11.89 5.05 1.35
C LEU A 173 12.73 5.47 2.58
N ASP A 174 12.36 6.60 3.20
CA ASP A 174 13.10 7.15 4.34
C ASP A 174 12.49 6.78 5.68
N LYS A 175 11.18 6.59 5.72
CA LYS A 175 10.41 6.44 6.95
C LYS A 175 10.06 4.99 7.21
N VAL A 176 10.80 4.35 8.11
CA VAL A 176 10.61 2.95 8.52
C VAL A 176 10.55 2.88 10.04
N ILE A 177 9.53 2.19 10.55
CA ILE A 177 9.40 1.82 11.96
C ILE A 177 9.52 0.30 12.04
N VAL A 178 10.29 -0.21 12.99
CA VAL A 178 10.42 -1.64 13.23
C VAL A 178 9.41 -2.06 14.30
N VAL A 179 8.61 -3.06 13.98
CA VAL A 179 7.62 -3.64 14.91
C VAL A 179 8.14 -4.99 15.38
N GLN A 180 8.60 -5.06 16.63
CA GLN A 180 8.95 -6.30 17.30
C GLN A 180 7.66 -6.97 17.76
N ASN A 181 7.10 -7.82 16.91
CA ASN A 181 5.78 -8.46 17.15
C ASN A 181 5.90 -9.77 17.90
N LYS A 182 4.76 -10.29 18.37
CA LYS A 182 4.62 -11.56 19.09
C LYS A 182 5.39 -11.61 20.43
N ILE A 183 5.46 -10.46 21.13
CA ILE A 183 6.13 -10.40 22.44
C ILE A 183 5.44 -11.28 23.50
N ASP A 184 4.19 -11.62 23.29
CA ASP A 184 3.39 -12.53 24.12
C ASP A 184 3.88 -13.99 24.10
N LEU A 185 4.65 -14.39 23.07
CA LEU A 185 5.17 -15.75 22.91
C LEU A 185 6.54 -15.97 23.56
N VAL A 186 7.11 -14.95 24.17
CA VAL A 186 8.48 -14.99 24.70
C VAL A 186 8.56 -14.34 26.09
N ASN A 187 9.57 -14.74 26.87
CA ASN A 187 9.90 -14.05 28.11
C ASN A 187 10.73 -12.78 27.82
N GLU A 188 10.92 -11.95 28.84
CA GLU A 188 11.64 -10.68 28.73
C GLU A 188 13.07 -10.85 28.22
N GLU A 189 13.82 -11.85 28.71
CA GLU A 189 15.18 -12.13 28.28
C GLU A 189 15.27 -12.41 26.78
N ARG A 190 14.34 -13.22 26.26
CA ARG A 190 14.26 -13.55 24.84
C ARG A 190 13.87 -12.33 24.01
N ALA A 191 12.92 -11.51 24.48
CA ALA A 191 12.52 -10.27 23.82
C ALA A 191 13.70 -9.30 23.74
N LEU A 192 14.43 -9.10 24.82
CA LEU A 192 15.64 -8.25 24.85
C LEU A 192 16.77 -8.77 23.94
N LYS A 193 16.96 -10.11 23.90
CA LYS A 193 17.91 -10.72 22.97
C LYS A 193 17.55 -10.45 21.52
N ASN A 194 16.28 -10.64 21.16
CA ASN A 194 15.78 -10.35 19.81
C ASN A 194 15.90 -8.84 19.48
N PHE A 195 15.60 -7.95 20.43
CA PHE A 195 15.78 -6.51 20.28
C PHE A 195 17.24 -6.15 19.93
N ARG A 196 18.23 -6.73 20.61
CA ARG A 196 19.65 -6.53 20.30
C ARG A 196 19.99 -7.04 18.90
N GLN A 197 19.49 -8.21 18.50
CA GLN A 197 19.66 -8.72 17.14
C GLN A 197 19.08 -7.78 16.08
N ILE A 198 17.92 -7.15 16.35
CA ILE A 198 17.33 -6.15 15.44
C ILE A 198 18.25 -4.94 15.35
N LYS A 199 18.75 -4.42 16.48
CA LYS A 199 19.71 -3.30 16.49
C LYS A 199 20.98 -3.60 15.68
N ASP A 200 21.56 -4.78 15.89
CA ASP A 200 22.76 -5.21 15.16
C ASP A 200 22.49 -5.36 13.66
N PHE A 201 21.30 -5.86 13.29
CA PHE A 201 20.87 -6.00 11.91
C PHE A 201 20.71 -4.65 11.19
N LEU A 202 20.21 -3.63 11.88
CA LEU A 202 20.02 -2.29 11.31
C LEU A 202 21.32 -1.47 11.24
N LYS A 203 22.34 -1.84 12.00
CA LYS A 203 23.60 -1.11 12.08
C LYS A 203 24.28 -0.98 10.72
N GLY A 204 24.70 0.26 10.38
CA GLY A 204 25.30 0.59 9.09
C GLY A 204 24.33 0.66 7.91
N THR A 205 23.03 0.47 8.14
CA THR A 205 21.98 0.70 7.14
C THR A 205 21.42 2.11 7.29
N LYS A 206 20.68 2.59 6.29
CA LYS A 206 19.91 3.84 6.34
C LYS A 206 18.95 3.90 7.55
N TYR A 207 18.54 2.75 8.06
CA TYR A 207 17.52 2.58 9.11
C TYR A 207 18.12 2.32 10.50
N GLU A 208 19.40 2.54 10.71
CA GLU A 208 20.08 2.29 11.99
C GLU A 208 19.38 2.97 13.18
N ASN A 209 18.84 4.16 12.96
CA ASN A 209 18.15 4.95 13.98
C ASN A 209 16.62 4.76 14.00
N SER A 210 16.08 3.78 13.27
CA SER A 210 14.66 3.50 13.30
C SER A 210 14.20 3.06 14.69
N LEU A 211 13.02 3.53 15.10
CA LEU A 211 12.41 3.12 16.35
C LEU A 211 11.96 1.67 16.25
N ILE A 212 12.15 0.92 17.34
CA ILE A 212 11.70 -0.46 17.49
C ILE A 212 10.61 -0.49 18.54
N ILE A 213 9.40 -0.85 18.15
CA ILE A 213 8.22 -0.87 19.01
C ILE A 213 7.86 -2.32 19.32
N PRO A 214 7.93 -2.76 20.58
CA PRO A 214 7.49 -4.09 20.99
C PRO A 214 5.95 -4.14 20.99
N VAL A 215 5.36 -5.13 20.29
CA VAL A 215 3.91 -5.25 20.08
C VAL A 215 3.47 -6.70 20.22
N SER A 216 2.30 -6.92 20.80
CA SER A 216 1.50 -8.12 20.55
C SER A 216 0.27 -7.74 19.73
N ALA A 217 0.32 -7.95 18.42
CA ALA A 217 -0.83 -7.70 17.56
C ALA A 217 -2.03 -8.56 17.99
N GLN A 218 -1.82 -9.82 18.36
CA GLN A 218 -2.88 -10.73 18.76
C GLN A 218 -3.64 -10.26 20.01
N HIS A 219 -2.94 -9.67 20.97
CA HIS A 219 -3.49 -9.23 22.26
C HIS A 219 -3.69 -7.70 22.35
N ASN A 220 -3.49 -6.97 21.26
CA ASN A 220 -3.61 -5.51 21.17
C ASN A 220 -2.68 -4.75 22.14
N VAL A 221 -1.51 -5.33 22.49
CA VAL A 221 -0.54 -4.68 23.38
C VAL A 221 0.31 -3.69 22.60
N ASN A 222 0.43 -2.46 23.11
CA ASN A 222 1.20 -1.34 22.56
C ASN A 222 0.77 -0.88 21.15
N LEU A 223 -0.49 -1.11 20.74
CA LEU A 223 -1.01 -0.60 19.48
C LEU A 223 -1.21 0.91 19.52
N ASP A 224 -1.57 1.48 20.65
CA ASP A 224 -1.63 2.91 20.95
C ASP A 224 -0.26 3.57 20.77
N LEU A 225 0.79 3.00 21.36
CA LEU A 225 2.17 3.45 21.18
C LEU A 225 2.62 3.34 19.72
N LEU A 226 2.23 2.27 19.01
CA LEU A 226 2.52 2.12 17.58
C LEU A 226 1.84 3.23 16.76
N ILE A 227 0.55 3.53 17.02
CA ILE A 227 -0.18 4.61 16.34
C ILE A 227 0.50 5.95 16.61
N LYS A 228 0.85 6.27 17.88
CA LYS A 228 1.61 7.47 18.24
C LYS A 228 2.89 7.56 17.43
N THR A 229 3.67 6.48 17.40
CA THR A 229 4.96 6.47 16.68
C THR A 229 4.78 6.67 15.17
N ILE A 230 3.72 6.11 14.57
CA ILE A 230 3.40 6.35 13.15
C ILE A 230 3.10 7.82 12.91
N GLU A 231 2.33 8.47 13.81
CA GLU A 231 2.00 9.89 13.70
C GLU A 231 3.24 10.80 13.78
N GLU A 232 4.19 10.45 14.62
CA GLU A 232 5.41 11.23 14.83
C GLU A 232 6.46 11.03 13.70
N ILE A 233 6.63 9.80 13.21
CA ILE A 233 7.73 9.42 12.32
C ILE A 233 7.35 9.47 10.85
N ILE A 234 6.09 9.16 10.51
CA ILE A 234 5.61 9.10 9.12
C ILE A 234 4.62 10.24 8.86
N PRO A 235 5.11 11.46 8.61
CA PRO A 235 4.25 12.61 8.33
C PRO A 235 3.53 12.42 6.98
N THR A 236 2.40 13.09 6.81
CA THR A 236 1.73 13.16 5.51
C THR A 236 2.63 13.85 4.49
N PRO A 237 2.99 13.20 3.37
CA PRO A 237 3.83 13.81 2.35
C PRO A 237 3.16 15.04 1.73
N LYS A 238 3.98 16.04 1.39
CA LYS A 238 3.50 17.16 0.58
C LYS A 238 3.28 16.67 -0.85
N ARG A 239 2.04 16.72 -1.32
CA ARG A 239 1.64 16.30 -2.66
C ARG A 239 1.37 17.52 -3.55
N VAL A 240 1.63 17.36 -4.84
CA VAL A 240 1.38 18.42 -5.83
C VAL A 240 0.06 18.11 -6.55
N GLU A 241 -0.98 18.85 -6.21
CA GLU A 241 -2.32 18.69 -6.80
C GLU A 241 -2.51 19.49 -8.09
N SER A 242 -1.68 20.53 -8.31
CA SER A 242 -1.77 21.42 -9.47
C SER A 242 -1.15 20.87 -10.75
N GLU A 243 -0.46 19.74 -10.68
CA GLU A 243 0.13 19.08 -11.84
C GLU A 243 -0.86 18.16 -12.58
N ASP A 244 -0.51 17.75 -13.81
CA ASP A 244 -1.26 16.74 -14.54
C ASP A 244 -1.29 15.43 -13.73
N PRO A 245 -2.46 14.80 -13.55
CA PRO A 245 -2.60 13.66 -12.67
C PRO A 245 -1.85 12.43 -13.19
N ILE A 246 -1.20 11.74 -12.26
CA ILE A 246 -0.54 10.45 -12.46
C ILE A 246 -1.03 9.49 -11.38
N MET A 247 -1.61 8.36 -11.81
CA MET A 247 -1.98 7.25 -10.93
C MET A 247 -1.24 5.99 -11.36
N PHE A 248 -0.65 5.28 -10.40
CA PHE A 248 -0.05 3.95 -10.65
C PHE A 248 -1.08 2.86 -10.38
N ILE A 249 -1.24 1.96 -11.34
CA ILE A 249 -2.11 0.79 -11.20
C ILE A 249 -1.34 -0.32 -10.49
N ALA A 250 -1.80 -0.68 -9.31
CA ALA A 250 -1.31 -1.84 -8.56
C ALA A 250 -2.14 -3.09 -8.83
N ARG A 251 -3.44 -2.93 -9.07
CA ARG A 251 -4.41 -4.00 -9.30
C ARG A 251 -5.37 -3.62 -10.42
N SER A 252 -5.83 -4.62 -11.19
CA SER A 252 -6.97 -4.46 -12.08
C SER A 252 -7.85 -5.71 -12.05
N PHE A 253 -9.16 -5.55 -12.02
CA PHE A 253 -10.07 -6.66 -11.85
C PHE A 253 -11.47 -6.39 -12.37
N ASP A 254 -12.17 -7.47 -12.68
CA ASP A 254 -13.58 -7.53 -13.03
C ASP A 254 -14.38 -7.87 -11.77
N ILE A 255 -15.49 -7.14 -11.55
CA ILE A 255 -16.42 -7.36 -10.42
C ILE A 255 -17.74 -8.01 -10.86
N ASN A 256 -17.89 -8.29 -12.14
CA ASN A 256 -19.09 -8.94 -12.65
C ASN A 256 -19.13 -10.41 -12.21
N LYS A 257 -20.31 -10.87 -11.82
CA LYS A 257 -20.50 -12.29 -11.49
C LYS A 257 -20.61 -13.10 -12.78
N PRO A 258 -20.14 -14.36 -12.79
CA PRO A 258 -20.38 -15.25 -13.92
C PRO A 258 -21.86 -15.31 -14.26
N GLY A 259 -22.21 -15.16 -15.56
CA GLY A 259 -23.60 -15.14 -16.05
C GLY A 259 -24.29 -13.78 -15.98
N THR A 260 -23.59 -12.68 -15.62
CA THR A 260 -24.14 -11.33 -15.74
C THR A 260 -24.47 -11.02 -17.20
N ALA A 261 -25.72 -10.59 -17.47
CA ALA A 261 -26.15 -10.21 -18.81
C ALA A 261 -25.36 -8.98 -19.31
N PRO A 262 -25.03 -8.88 -20.61
CA PRO A 262 -24.19 -7.81 -21.17
C PRO A 262 -24.65 -6.39 -20.81
N GLU A 263 -25.95 -6.14 -20.81
CA GLU A 263 -26.56 -4.84 -20.47
C GLU A 263 -26.37 -4.44 -18.99
N ASN A 264 -26.08 -5.41 -18.12
CA ASN A 264 -25.86 -5.20 -16.68
C ASN A 264 -24.38 -5.28 -16.30
N MET A 265 -23.49 -5.49 -17.27
CA MET A 265 -22.05 -5.57 -17.03
C MET A 265 -21.51 -4.21 -16.60
N LYS A 266 -20.77 -4.22 -15.50
CA LYS A 266 -19.98 -3.07 -15.04
C LYS A 266 -18.64 -3.09 -15.74
N GLY A 267 -18.13 -1.91 -16.05
CA GLY A 267 -16.81 -1.77 -16.65
C GLY A 267 -15.66 -2.18 -15.72
N GLY A 268 -14.46 -2.24 -16.28
CA GLY A 268 -13.27 -2.69 -15.57
C GLY A 268 -12.85 -1.76 -14.45
N ILE A 269 -12.32 -2.32 -13.35
CA ILE A 269 -11.83 -1.57 -12.20
C ILE A 269 -10.30 -1.54 -12.18
N LEU A 270 -9.77 -0.35 -11.89
CA LEU A 270 -8.34 -0.08 -11.69
C LEU A 270 -8.14 0.38 -10.24
N GLY A 271 -7.32 -0.35 -9.50
CA GLY A 271 -6.93 -0.02 -8.13
C GLY A 271 -5.47 0.39 -8.04
N GLY A 272 -5.16 1.39 -7.22
CA GLY A 272 -3.79 1.88 -7.07
C GLY A 272 -3.69 3.12 -6.21
N ALA A 273 -2.73 4.00 -6.53
CA ALA A 273 -2.53 5.26 -5.82
C ALA A 273 -2.32 6.43 -6.80
N VAL A 274 -2.94 7.56 -6.50
CA VAL A 274 -2.67 8.82 -7.19
C VAL A 274 -1.38 9.40 -6.61
N MET A 275 -0.39 9.64 -7.48
CA MET A 275 0.93 10.13 -7.06
C MET A 275 0.99 11.66 -7.07
N LYS A 276 0.33 12.30 -8.03
CA LYS A 276 0.20 13.76 -8.18
C LYS A 276 -1.04 14.11 -8.98
N GLY A 277 -1.46 15.38 -8.94
CA GLY A 277 -2.65 15.87 -9.62
C GLY A 277 -3.95 15.31 -9.03
N ILE A 278 -5.07 15.68 -9.58
CA ILE A 278 -6.41 15.26 -9.15
C ILE A 278 -7.11 14.60 -10.34
N LEU A 279 -7.69 13.41 -10.10
CA LEU A 279 -8.56 12.73 -11.05
C LEU A 279 -10.02 12.87 -10.60
N LYS A 280 -10.91 13.16 -11.53
CA LYS A 280 -12.33 13.38 -11.25
C LYS A 280 -13.21 12.37 -11.97
N LYS A 281 -14.39 12.16 -11.44
CA LYS A 281 -15.45 11.45 -12.13
C LYS A 281 -15.75 12.14 -13.45
N ASN A 282 -15.97 11.34 -14.50
CA ASN A 282 -16.13 11.72 -15.90
C ASN A 282 -14.88 12.25 -16.61
N ASP A 283 -13.71 12.24 -15.97
CA ASP A 283 -12.46 12.52 -16.68
C ASP A 283 -12.19 11.46 -17.74
N ARG A 284 -11.78 11.92 -18.93
CA ARG A 284 -11.21 11.05 -19.95
C ARG A 284 -9.75 10.79 -19.62
N ILE A 285 -9.37 9.54 -19.51
CA ILE A 285 -8.03 9.11 -19.11
C ILE A 285 -7.37 8.25 -20.18
N GLU A 286 -6.05 8.27 -20.18
CA GLU A 286 -5.18 7.38 -20.95
C GLU A 286 -4.45 6.44 -20.00
N ILE A 287 -4.25 5.19 -20.44
CA ILE A 287 -3.53 4.14 -19.70
C ILE A 287 -2.35 3.71 -20.55
N ARG A 288 -1.11 3.84 -20.04
CA ARG A 288 0.13 3.42 -20.70
C ARG A 288 0.90 2.40 -19.86
N PRO A 289 1.56 1.42 -20.47
CA PRO A 289 1.66 1.15 -21.90
C PRO A 289 0.36 0.65 -22.55
N GLY A 290 -0.67 0.28 -21.75
CA GLY A 290 -1.96 -0.20 -22.23
C GLY A 290 -1.94 -1.69 -22.57
N ARG A 291 -2.65 -2.07 -23.63
CA ARG A 291 -2.72 -3.46 -24.08
C ARG A 291 -1.45 -3.82 -24.86
N ILE A 292 -0.83 -4.92 -24.45
CA ILE A 292 0.32 -5.48 -25.17
C ILE A 292 -0.20 -6.50 -26.18
N VAL A 293 0.16 -6.32 -27.45
CA VAL A 293 -0.19 -7.20 -28.56
C VAL A 293 1.06 -7.58 -29.33
N GLU A 294 1.05 -8.74 -29.98
CA GLU A 294 2.09 -9.16 -30.90
C GLU A 294 1.62 -8.92 -32.33
N GLU A 295 2.31 -8.05 -33.07
CA GLU A 295 2.03 -7.72 -34.45
C GLU A 295 3.31 -7.90 -35.25
N ALA A 296 3.24 -8.69 -36.32
CA ALA A 296 4.39 -8.99 -37.22
C ALA A 296 5.66 -9.40 -36.43
N ASN A 297 5.52 -10.31 -35.45
CA ASN A 297 6.58 -10.78 -34.55
C ASN A 297 7.24 -9.66 -33.70
N GLN A 298 6.55 -8.55 -33.51
CA GLN A 298 6.97 -7.46 -32.64
C GLN A 298 5.96 -7.21 -31.52
N ILE A 299 6.46 -6.95 -30.33
CA ILE A 299 5.63 -6.56 -29.19
C ILE A 299 5.29 -5.08 -29.36
N VAL A 300 3.98 -4.78 -29.44
CA VAL A 300 3.46 -3.43 -29.61
C VAL A 300 2.57 -3.10 -28.41
N ALA A 301 2.84 -1.97 -27.79
CA ALA A 301 1.99 -1.39 -26.77
C ALA A 301 0.90 -0.52 -27.40
N LYS A 302 -0.36 -0.78 -27.08
CA LYS A 302 -1.51 0.03 -27.52
C LYS A 302 -2.10 0.75 -26.30
N PRO A 303 -1.84 2.04 -26.13
CA PRO A 303 -2.48 2.84 -25.08
C PRO A 303 -3.99 2.67 -25.10
N LEU A 304 -4.59 2.61 -23.91
CA LEU A 304 -6.04 2.51 -23.75
C LEU A 304 -6.60 3.88 -23.37
N PHE A 305 -7.74 4.22 -23.91
CA PHE A 305 -8.49 5.42 -23.58
C PHE A 305 -9.83 5.03 -23.01
N THR A 306 -10.22 5.65 -21.91
CA THR A 306 -11.45 5.32 -21.17
C THR A 306 -11.91 6.54 -20.38
N THR A 307 -13.09 6.42 -19.76
CA THR A 307 -13.66 7.44 -18.89
C THR A 307 -13.84 6.90 -17.47
N ILE A 308 -13.58 7.73 -16.46
CA ILE A 308 -13.86 7.41 -15.06
C ILE A 308 -15.37 7.48 -14.81
N LEU A 309 -16.02 6.33 -14.65
CA LEU A 309 -17.47 6.27 -14.38
C LEU A 309 -17.77 6.51 -12.90
N SER A 310 -16.93 6.00 -12.01
CA SER A 310 -17.03 6.24 -10.57
C SER A 310 -15.65 6.04 -9.92
N ALA A 311 -15.48 6.67 -8.77
CA ALA A 311 -14.26 6.56 -7.98
C ALA A 311 -14.61 6.17 -6.54
N MET A 312 -13.74 5.41 -5.90
CA MET A 312 -13.92 4.94 -4.53
C MET A 312 -12.61 5.01 -3.76
N THR A 313 -12.72 5.25 -2.47
CA THR A 313 -11.65 5.06 -1.50
C THR A 313 -12.13 4.12 -0.40
N GLY A 314 -11.49 2.96 -0.26
CA GLY A 314 -12.04 1.88 0.55
C GLY A 314 -13.44 1.46 0.08
N SER A 315 -14.46 1.66 0.92
CA SER A 315 -15.88 1.40 0.60
C SER A 315 -16.69 2.67 0.31
N THR A 316 -16.06 3.85 0.30
CA THR A 316 -16.75 5.14 0.18
C THR A 316 -16.62 5.70 -1.23
N PRO A 317 -17.73 6.01 -1.93
CA PRO A 317 -17.69 6.69 -3.22
C PRO A 317 -17.25 8.15 -3.06
N VAL A 318 -16.45 8.62 -4.02
CA VAL A 318 -15.95 9.99 -4.07
C VAL A 318 -16.02 10.52 -5.52
N ASP A 319 -16.15 11.84 -5.68
CA ASP A 319 -16.17 12.46 -7.01
C ASP A 319 -14.77 12.90 -7.48
N GLU A 320 -13.85 13.11 -6.56
CA GLU A 320 -12.46 13.50 -6.82
C GLU A 320 -11.50 12.58 -6.07
N LEU A 321 -10.38 12.26 -6.71
CA LEU A 321 -9.27 11.49 -6.16
C LEU A 321 -8.04 12.37 -6.06
N HIS A 322 -7.61 12.60 -4.82
CA HIS A 322 -6.41 13.36 -4.48
C HIS A 322 -5.17 12.46 -4.39
N PRO A 323 -3.96 13.02 -4.46
CA PRO A 323 -2.74 12.26 -4.26
C PRO A 323 -2.65 11.66 -2.84
N GLY A 324 -2.28 10.37 -2.78
CA GLY A 324 -2.13 9.62 -1.53
C GLY A 324 -3.24 8.59 -1.32
N GLY A 325 -2.97 7.66 -0.40
CA GLY A 325 -3.88 6.58 -0.07
C GLY A 325 -4.13 5.59 -1.20
N SER A 326 -4.98 4.62 -0.91
CA SER A 326 -5.42 3.63 -1.89
C SER A 326 -6.76 4.04 -2.49
N VAL A 327 -6.86 3.99 -3.82
CA VAL A 327 -8.05 4.40 -4.58
C VAL A 327 -8.43 3.34 -5.61
N ALA A 328 -9.69 3.34 -5.99
CA ALA A 328 -10.20 2.52 -7.07
C ALA A 328 -11.07 3.36 -8.01
N VAL A 329 -10.87 3.17 -9.32
CA VAL A 329 -11.70 3.79 -10.36
C VAL A 329 -12.38 2.72 -11.19
N MET A 330 -13.67 2.87 -11.40
CA MET A 330 -14.43 2.09 -12.36
C MET A 330 -14.44 2.84 -13.69
N THR A 331 -14.12 2.14 -14.75
CA THR A 331 -14.00 2.68 -16.10
C THR A 331 -15.04 2.07 -17.03
N ASP A 332 -15.16 2.56 -18.27
CA ASP A 332 -15.96 1.95 -19.32
C ASP A 332 -15.20 0.87 -20.13
N LEU A 333 -14.00 0.47 -19.67
CA LEU A 333 -13.25 -0.62 -20.29
C LEU A 333 -14.00 -1.95 -20.21
N ASP A 334 -13.89 -2.72 -21.27
CA ASP A 334 -14.37 -4.11 -21.27
C ASP A 334 -13.70 -4.90 -20.12
N PRO A 335 -14.47 -5.62 -19.30
CA PRO A 335 -13.94 -6.41 -18.18
C PRO A 335 -12.84 -7.40 -18.55
N SER A 336 -12.82 -7.93 -19.77
CA SER A 336 -11.78 -8.85 -20.26
C SER A 336 -10.41 -8.22 -20.34
N VAL A 337 -10.33 -6.89 -20.48
CA VAL A 337 -9.07 -6.13 -20.55
C VAL A 337 -8.40 -6.00 -19.21
N VAL A 338 -9.20 -5.92 -18.13
CA VAL A 338 -8.72 -5.65 -16.76
C VAL A 338 -8.59 -6.91 -15.90
N ASN A 339 -9.19 -8.03 -16.30
CA ASN A 339 -9.24 -9.24 -15.48
C ASN A 339 -7.83 -9.77 -15.16
N SER A 340 -7.71 -10.44 -14.01
CA SER A 340 -6.45 -11.09 -13.58
C SER A 340 -5.24 -10.16 -13.52
N ASP A 341 -5.43 -8.91 -13.12
CA ASP A 341 -4.37 -7.89 -12.96
C ASP A 341 -3.61 -7.56 -14.27
N LYS A 342 -4.23 -7.75 -15.45
CA LYS A 342 -3.59 -7.51 -16.76
C LYS A 342 -3.08 -6.06 -16.94
N LEU A 343 -3.65 -5.09 -16.25
CA LEU A 343 -3.21 -3.70 -16.29
C LEU A 343 -2.37 -3.28 -15.07
N SER A 344 -2.02 -4.22 -14.18
CA SER A 344 -1.07 -3.94 -13.11
C SER A 344 0.26 -3.43 -13.68
N GLY A 345 0.86 -2.41 -13.05
CA GLY A 345 2.09 -1.79 -13.53
C GLY A 345 1.90 -0.72 -14.61
N ASN A 346 0.66 -0.50 -15.08
CA ASN A 346 0.35 0.61 -15.97
C ASN A 346 0.22 1.93 -15.20
N VAL A 347 0.29 3.03 -15.97
CA VAL A 347 0.17 4.40 -15.50
C VAL A 347 -1.07 5.04 -16.13
N VAL A 348 -1.87 5.71 -15.30
CA VAL A 348 -3.08 6.44 -15.70
C VAL A 348 -2.82 7.94 -15.61
N GLY A 349 -3.33 8.69 -16.57
CA GLY A 349 -3.33 10.15 -16.53
C GLY A 349 -4.13 10.76 -17.66
N ILE A 350 -3.99 12.08 -17.85
CA ILE A 350 -4.66 12.81 -18.92
C ILE A 350 -4.08 12.40 -20.28
N PRO A 351 -4.92 12.23 -21.33
CA PRO A 351 -4.47 11.87 -22.66
C PRO A 351 -3.37 12.79 -23.20
N GLY A 352 -2.27 12.18 -23.67
CA GLY A 352 -1.12 12.90 -24.20
C GLY A 352 -0.15 13.50 -23.17
N LYS A 353 -0.45 13.40 -21.87
CA LYS A 353 0.37 13.95 -20.77
C LYS A 353 1.20 12.93 -20.03
N LEU A 354 1.00 11.64 -20.33
CA LEU A 354 1.71 10.56 -19.69
C LEU A 354 3.16 10.43 -20.17
N PRO A 355 4.04 9.86 -19.31
CA PRO A 355 5.42 9.56 -19.67
C PRO A 355 5.54 8.67 -20.90
N LYS A 356 6.74 8.62 -21.46
CA LYS A 356 7.10 7.80 -22.60
C LYS A 356 6.95 6.29 -22.32
N ILE A 357 6.58 5.54 -23.35
CA ILE A 357 6.60 4.09 -23.34
C ILE A 357 8.00 3.60 -23.78
N TRP A 358 8.66 2.83 -22.94
CA TRP A 358 9.98 2.29 -23.18
C TRP A 358 9.90 0.84 -23.62
N TYR A 359 10.50 0.51 -24.77
CA TYR A 359 10.74 -0.84 -25.24
C TYR A 359 12.18 -1.29 -24.96
N SER A 360 13.04 -0.31 -24.79
CA SER A 360 14.44 -0.46 -24.37
C SER A 360 14.89 0.81 -23.67
N PHE A 361 15.80 0.72 -22.74
CA PHE A 361 16.43 1.87 -22.10
C PHE A 361 17.87 1.58 -21.69
N GLU A 362 18.63 2.62 -21.47
CA GLU A 362 19.93 2.59 -20.85
C GLU A 362 19.81 2.93 -19.38
N LEU A 363 20.33 2.07 -18.52
CA LEU A 363 20.38 2.27 -17.06
C LEU A 363 21.79 2.64 -16.64
N GLU A 364 21.92 3.66 -15.82
CA GLU A 364 23.11 3.90 -15.02
C GLU A 364 23.00 3.10 -13.74
N CYS A 365 23.76 1.99 -13.65
CA CYS A 365 23.57 0.97 -12.63
C CYS A 365 24.51 1.18 -11.44
N ILE A 366 23.97 0.93 -10.24
CA ILE A 366 24.70 0.80 -8.97
C ILE A 366 24.40 -0.59 -8.45
N LEU A 367 25.44 -1.43 -8.38
CA LEU A 367 25.33 -2.79 -7.88
C LEU A 367 25.66 -2.83 -6.39
N LEU A 368 25.01 -3.74 -5.67
CA LEU A 368 25.34 -4.05 -4.28
C LEU A 368 26.62 -4.87 -4.20
N ASP A 369 27.26 -4.83 -3.05
CA ASP A 369 28.44 -5.67 -2.77
C ASP A 369 28.06 -7.15 -2.67
N ARG A 370 26.85 -7.45 -2.17
CA ARG A 370 26.37 -8.82 -1.90
C ARG A 370 24.95 -9.03 -2.39
N VAL A 371 24.67 -10.27 -2.83
CA VAL A 371 23.34 -10.70 -3.23
C VAL A 371 22.44 -10.80 -2.01
N VAL A 372 21.32 -10.10 -2.02
CA VAL A 372 20.39 -10.05 -0.89
C VAL A 372 19.58 -11.33 -0.80
N GLY A 373 19.43 -11.88 0.41
CA GLY A 373 18.61 -13.06 0.68
C GLY A 373 19.21 -14.41 0.24
N ALA A 374 20.46 -14.43 -0.23
CA ALA A 374 21.19 -15.67 -0.42
C ALA A 374 21.57 -16.29 0.94
N LYS A 375 21.54 -17.63 1.05
CA LYS A 375 22.00 -18.34 2.26
C LYS A 375 23.49 -18.14 2.55
N GLU A 376 24.27 -17.93 1.50
CA GLU A 376 25.70 -17.64 1.54
C GLU A 376 25.95 -16.18 1.21
N ASP A 377 27.03 -15.62 1.72
CA ASP A 377 27.50 -14.26 1.44
C ASP A 377 28.03 -14.14 -0.01
N LEU A 378 27.17 -14.34 -0.98
CA LEU A 378 27.53 -14.27 -2.41
C LEU A 378 27.78 -12.82 -2.81
N LYS A 379 28.98 -12.53 -3.33
CA LYS A 379 29.27 -11.23 -3.96
C LYS A 379 28.43 -11.05 -5.22
N VAL A 380 27.99 -9.81 -5.45
CA VAL A 380 27.34 -9.46 -6.71
C VAL A 380 28.41 -9.37 -7.81
N GLU A 381 28.38 -10.31 -8.75
CA GLU A 381 29.20 -10.22 -9.95
C GLU A 381 28.72 -9.09 -10.87
N PRO A 382 29.61 -8.48 -11.66
CA PRO A 382 29.22 -7.54 -12.70
C PRO A 382 28.14 -8.13 -13.63
N ILE A 383 27.26 -7.28 -14.17
CA ILE A 383 26.27 -7.67 -15.16
C ILE A 383 26.99 -8.10 -16.44
N LYS A 384 26.49 -9.16 -17.08
CA LYS A 384 27.09 -9.76 -18.28
C LYS A 384 26.23 -9.47 -19.53
N PRO A 385 26.83 -9.39 -20.74
CA PRO A 385 26.06 -9.33 -21.99
C PRO A 385 25.13 -10.54 -22.11
N ASN A 386 23.95 -10.33 -22.73
CA ASN A 386 22.89 -11.33 -22.91
C ASN A 386 22.30 -11.87 -21.59
N GLU A 387 22.62 -11.27 -20.46
CA GLU A 387 22.04 -11.64 -19.17
C GLU A 387 20.55 -11.26 -19.12
N ILE A 388 19.76 -12.09 -18.42
CA ILE A 388 18.33 -11.87 -18.18
C ILE A 388 18.17 -11.29 -16.77
N LEU A 389 17.62 -10.09 -16.68
CA LEU A 389 17.37 -9.37 -15.44
C LEU A 389 15.86 -9.17 -15.23
N MET A 390 15.40 -9.27 -13.99
CA MET A 390 14.09 -8.76 -13.59
C MET A 390 14.24 -7.29 -13.22
N LEU A 391 13.43 -6.44 -13.82
CA LEU A 391 13.46 -4.99 -13.65
C LEU A 391 12.11 -4.52 -13.10
N ASN A 392 12.11 -3.80 -11.98
CA ASN A 392 10.93 -3.13 -11.47
C ASN A 392 11.05 -1.62 -11.70
N VAL A 393 10.08 -1.07 -12.43
CA VAL A 393 10.01 0.34 -12.84
C VAL A 393 8.68 0.89 -12.34
N ASN A 394 8.68 1.81 -11.38
CA ASN A 394 7.45 2.22 -10.68
C ASN A 394 6.70 0.98 -10.16
N SER A 395 5.41 0.85 -10.46
CA SER A 395 4.61 -0.33 -10.12
C SER A 395 4.73 -1.49 -11.13
N ALA A 396 5.47 -1.32 -12.24
CA ALA A 396 5.64 -2.33 -13.28
C ALA A 396 6.80 -3.29 -13.01
N ALA A 397 6.61 -4.57 -13.31
CA ALA A 397 7.67 -5.57 -13.34
C ALA A 397 7.85 -6.10 -14.79
N THR A 398 9.07 -6.09 -15.27
CA THR A 398 9.39 -6.61 -16.63
C THR A 398 10.71 -7.35 -16.63
N VAL A 399 10.95 -8.13 -17.68
CA VAL A 399 12.23 -8.79 -17.92
C VAL A 399 13.04 -7.98 -18.91
N GLY A 400 14.27 -7.64 -18.56
CA GLY A 400 15.25 -6.98 -19.40
C GLY A 400 16.29 -7.95 -19.93
N PHE A 401 16.56 -7.90 -21.23
CA PHE A 401 17.65 -8.60 -21.90
C PHE A 401 18.79 -7.61 -22.10
N VAL A 402 19.94 -7.87 -21.51
CA VAL A 402 21.12 -7.00 -21.60
C VAL A 402 21.69 -7.07 -23.02
N GLN A 403 21.63 -5.94 -23.74
CA GLN A 403 22.15 -5.84 -25.12
C GLN A 403 23.60 -5.39 -25.16
N SER A 404 23.95 -4.39 -24.37
CA SER A 404 25.30 -3.84 -24.29
C SER A 404 25.62 -3.26 -22.93
N ILE A 405 26.88 -3.22 -22.58
CA ILE A 405 27.42 -2.70 -21.33
C ILE A 405 28.55 -1.74 -21.62
N SER A 406 28.53 -0.56 -21.03
CA SER A 406 29.60 0.43 -21.12
C SER A 406 29.86 1.05 -19.74
N LYS A 407 30.94 0.65 -19.09
CA LYS A 407 31.25 1.00 -17.70
C LYS A 407 30.11 0.61 -16.76
N ASN A 408 29.44 1.60 -16.12
CA ASN A 408 28.29 1.41 -15.24
C ASN A 408 26.93 1.52 -15.95
N ARG A 409 26.92 1.59 -17.29
CA ARG A 409 25.72 1.71 -18.12
C ARG A 409 25.37 0.40 -18.76
N VAL A 410 24.10 0.04 -18.64
CA VAL A 410 23.57 -1.21 -19.16
C VAL A 410 22.35 -0.90 -20.04
N LYS A 411 22.43 -1.25 -21.32
CA LYS A 411 21.29 -1.13 -22.24
C LYS A 411 20.50 -2.43 -22.21
N CYS A 412 19.21 -2.33 -21.88
CA CYS A 412 18.30 -3.46 -21.79
C CYS A 412 17.18 -3.34 -22.83
N LYS A 413 16.89 -4.43 -23.56
CA LYS A 413 15.65 -4.61 -24.31
C LYS A 413 14.61 -5.22 -23.37
N LEU A 414 13.41 -4.69 -23.32
CA LEU A 414 12.36 -5.14 -22.42
C LEU A 414 11.49 -6.21 -23.06
N LYS A 415 11.11 -7.23 -22.29
CA LYS A 415 10.11 -8.22 -22.70
C LYS A 415 8.72 -7.61 -22.79
N LEU A 416 8.35 -6.80 -21.78
CA LEU A 416 7.12 -6.01 -21.77
C LEU A 416 7.51 -4.54 -21.67
N PRO A 417 6.97 -3.67 -22.53
CA PRO A 417 7.24 -2.24 -22.47
C PRO A 417 6.68 -1.64 -21.16
N VAL A 418 7.31 -0.58 -20.68
CA VAL A 418 6.92 0.13 -19.44
C VAL A 418 6.75 1.62 -19.70
N CYS A 419 5.89 2.27 -18.93
CA CYS A 419 5.70 3.70 -18.94
C CYS A 419 6.43 4.34 -17.75
N ALA A 420 7.41 5.21 -18.01
CA ALA A 420 8.18 5.88 -16.97
C ALA A 420 8.84 7.15 -17.48
N ASP A 421 9.14 8.07 -16.56
CA ASP A 421 9.94 9.26 -16.85
C ASP A 421 11.42 8.89 -17.02
N SER A 422 12.14 9.68 -17.81
CA SER A 422 13.59 9.70 -17.77
C SER A 422 14.06 10.08 -16.36
N GLY A 423 15.03 9.35 -15.83
CA GLY A 423 15.49 9.51 -14.44
C GLY A 423 14.70 8.68 -13.43
N SER A 424 13.68 7.92 -13.84
CA SER A 424 13.01 6.97 -12.96
C SER A 424 13.99 5.90 -12.45
N LYS A 425 13.87 5.55 -11.18
CA LYS A 425 14.65 4.51 -10.53
C LYS A 425 14.11 3.13 -10.91
N VAL A 426 15.00 2.22 -11.21
CA VAL A 426 14.71 0.83 -11.62
C VAL A 426 15.46 -0.11 -10.68
N THR A 427 14.76 -0.97 -9.98
CA THR A 427 15.42 -2.03 -9.19
C THR A 427 15.79 -3.19 -10.09
N ILE A 428 16.96 -3.78 -9.84
CA ILE A 428 17.56 -4.82 -10.70
C ILE A 428 17.70 -6.10 -9.88
N SER A 429 17.09 -7.17 -10.36
CA SER A 429 17.24 -8.50 -9.76
C SER A 429 17.79 -9.48 -10.79
N ARG A 430 18.70 -10.34 -10.34
CA ARG A 430 19.35 -11.40 -11.11
C ARG A 430 18.81 -12.76 -10.70
N ARG A 431 18.75 -13.68 -11.65
CA ARG A 431 18.39 -15.06 -11.35
C ARG A 431 19.56 -15.79 -10.67
N VAL A 432 19.36 -16.22 -9.43
CA VAL A 432 20.29 -17.04 -8.66
C VAL A 432 19.60 -18.38 -8.36
N GLY A 433 20.08 -19.45 -8.98
CA GLY A 433 19.38 -20.72 -8.99
C GLY A 433 18.02 -20.61 -9.71
N THR A 434 16.93 -20.90 -9.00
CA THR A 434 15.57 -20.83 -9.54
C THR A 434 14.87 -19.51 -9.31
N ARG A 435 15.49 -18.53 -8.61
CA ARG A 435 14.84 -17.32 -8.08
C ARG A 435 15.54 -16.04 -8.51
N PHE A 436 14.78 -14.97 -8.62
CA PHE A 436 15.33 -13.63 -8.80
C PHE A 436 15.70 -13.02 -7.44
N ARG A 437 16.94 -12.57 -7.32
CA ARG A 437 17.52 -11.93 -6.13
C ARG A 437 17.95 -10.51 -6.48
N LEU A 438 17.70 -9.60 -5.57
CA LEU A 438 18.03 -8.20 -5.71
C LEU A 438 19.56 -8.04 -5.74
N ILE A 439 20.08 -7.34 -6.75
CA ILE A 439 21.51 -7.12 -6.97
C ILE A 439 21.89 -5.65 -7.07
N GLY A 440 20.93 -4.75 -7.23
CA GLY A 440 21.21 -3.33 -7.39
C GLY A 440 20.03 -2.53 -7.89
N TYR A 441 20.31 -1.30 -8.28
CA TYR A 441 19.36 -0.42 -8.94
C TYR A 441 20.03 0.39 -10.03
N GLY A 442 19.25 1.01 -10.89
CA GLY A 442 19.73 1.94 -11.91
C GLY A 442 18.76 3.09 -12.11
N MET A 443 19.23 4.14 -12.78
CA MET A 443 18.41 5.26 -13.22
C MET A 443 18.24 5.22 -14.71
N ILE A 444 17.01 5.40 -15.23
CA ILE A 444 16.78 5.50 -16.66
C ILE A 444 17.47 6.77 -17.16
N LYS A 445 18.40 6.62 -18.09
CA LYS A 445 19.16 7.76 -18.63
C LYS A 445 18.25 8.66 -19.45
N LYS A 446 18.48 9.97 -19.33
CA LYS A 446 17.89 10.95 -20.26
C LYS A 446 18.46 10.72 -21.66
N GLU A 447 17.58 10.69 -22.66
CA GLU A 447 17.99 10.68 -24.08
C GLU A 447 18.63 11.99 -24.49
#